data_f8ecc20ada09f1e8f8e6e1239091cf11
#
_entry.id   f8ecc20ada09f1e8f8e6e1239091cf11
#
_cell.length_a   1.000
_cell.length_b   1.000
_cell.length_c   1.000
_cell.angle_alpha   90.00
_cell.angle_beta   90.00
_cell.angle_gamma   90.00
#
_symmetry.space_group_name_H-M   'P 1'
#
loop_
_entity.id
_entity.type
_entity.pdbx_description
1 polymer ?
#
loop_
_entity_poly.entity_id
_entity_poly.type
_entity_poly.pdbx_seq_one_letter_code
_entity_poly.pdbx_strand_id
1 'polypeptide(L)'
;YHLTQAILGELKHRGIMRSAVNVITQTVVDPGDPAFQNPTKPVGAFMTEDEAREFARATGCTVREDAGRGWRRVVASPVPQRIVEFDAVKDLMDAGYIVVSTGGGGVPVFEANDAYEGVAAVIDKDRSASMLAAGFKADMLVILTAVEKVCVNFGKPDQKALDHMTPAEAHEYIEQGQFAPGSMLPKVEACLDYVAKYPQ
;
A
#
# COMPACT_ATOMS: atom_id res chain seq x y z
N TYR A 1 0.94 -10.77 13.18
CA TYR A 1 0.50 -11.79 14.15
C TYR A 1 -1.02 -11.94 14.18
N HIS A 2 -1.78 -10.86 14.50
CA HIS A 2 -3.25 -10.94 14.62
C HIS A 2 -3.95 -11.47 13.37
N LEU A 3 -3.55 -10.99 12.18
CA LEU A 3 -4.13 -11.47 10.94
C LEU A 3 -3.87 -12.97 10.73
N THR A 4 -2.65 -13.43 10.97
CA THR A 4 -2.30 -14.85 10.86
C THR A 4 -3.12 -15.70 11.82
N GLN A 5 -3.32 -15.25 13.08
CA GLN A 5 -4.16 -15.95 14.06
C GLN A 5 -5.62 -15.99 13.61
N ALA A 6 -6.16 -14.90 13.09
CA ALA A 6 -7.53 -14.84 12.58
C ALA A 6 -7.73 -15.81 11.41
N ILE A 7 -6.79 -15.85 10.46
CA ILE A 7 -6.82 -16.78 9.33
C ILE A 7 -6.78 -18.22 9.82
N LEU A 8 -5.85 -18.57 10.71
CA LEU A 8 -5.75 -19.93 11.25
C LEU A 8 -7.02 -20.35 12.02
N GLY A 9 -7.62 -19.43 12.78
CA GLY A 9 -8.87 -19.66 13.48
C GLY A 9 -10.03 -19.95 12.51
N GLU A 10 -10.14 -19.17 11.44
CA GLU A 10 -11.19 -19.34 10.43
C GLU A 10 -11.00 -20.63 9.61
N LEU A 11 -9.76 -20.94 9.23
CA LEU A 11 -9.45 -22.21 8.56
C LEU A 11 -9.89 -23.41 9.40
N LYS A 12 -9.57 -23.39 10.70
CA LYS A 12 -9.98 -24.45 11.63
C LYS A 12 -11.50 -24.52 11.76
N HIS A 13 -12.17 -23.38 11.89
CA HIS A 13 -13.63 -23.30 11.99
C HIS A 13 -14.33 -23.89 10.76
N ARG A 14 -13.77 -23.67 9.57
CA ARG A 14 -14.30 -24.20 8.30
C ARG A 14 -13.83 -25.63 7.98
N GLY A 15 -13.00 -26.25 8.80
CA GLY A 15 -12.44 -27.58 8.53
C GLY A 15 -11.47 -27.61 7.34
N ILE A 16 -10.85 -26.46 7.02
CA ILE A 16 -9.90 -26.35 5.89
C ILE A 16 -8.51 -26.71 6.42
N MET A 17 -7.92 -27.76 5.85
CA MET A 17 -6.59 -28.28 6.23
C MET A 17 -5.46 -27.51 5.53
N ARG A 18 -5.33 -26.23 5.86
CA ARG A 18 -4.22 -25.38 5.40
C ARG A 18 -3.60 -24.63 6.56
N SER A 19 -2.36 -24.24 6.42
CA SER A 19 -1.66 -23.41 7.39
C SER A 19 -1.45 -21.99 6.85
N ALA A 20 -1.35 -21.03 7.75
CA ALA A 20 -0.98 -19.66 7.46
C ALA A 20 0.33 -19.30 8.17
N VAL A 21 1.18 -18.55 7.48
CA VAL A 21 2.47 -18.07 8.01
C VAL A 21 2.60 -16.57 7.79
N ASN A 22 3.40 -15.93 8.62
CA ASN A 22 3.78 -14.53 8.42
C ASN A 22 5.26 -14.46 8.07
N VAL A 23 5.58 -13.72 7.03
CA VAL A 23 6.95 -13.42 6.60
C VAL A 23 7.18 -11.92 6.74
N ILE A 24 8.16 -11.53 7.55
CA ILE A 24 8.65 -10.16 7.57
C ILE A 24 9.38 -9.94 6.24
N THR A 25 8.99 -8.89 5.51
CA THR A 25 9.51 -8.60 4.19
C THR A 25 10.16 -7.24 4.13
N GLN A 26 11.27 -7.15 3.42
CA GLN A 26 11.98 -5.93 3.11
C GLN A 26 11.63 -5.48 1.69
N THR A 27 11.41 -4.19 1.52
CA THR A 27 11.08 -3.59 0.23
C THR A 27 12.17 -2.63 -0.18
N VAL A 28 12.89 -2.97 -1.23
CA VAL A 28 13.96 -2.11 -1.79
C VAL A 28 13.34 -0.92 -2.48
N VAL A 29 13.89 0.26 -2.21
CA VAL A 29 13.51 1.53 -2.80
C VAL A 29 14.72 2.28 -3.37
N ASP A 30 14.47 3.18 -4.32
CA ASP A 30 15.50 4.02 -4.91
C ASP A 30 15.87 5.16 -3.95
N PRO A 31 17.16 5.33 -3.56
CA PRO A 31 17.59 6.50 -2.79
C PRO A 31 17.33 7.83 -3.49
N GLY A 32 17.26 7.83 -4.83
CA GLY A 32 16.94 9.01 -5.65
C GLY A 32 15.46 9.31 -5.80
N ASP A 33 14.55 8.51 -5.19
CA ASP A 33 13.11 8.74 -5.34
C ASP A 33 12.71 10.14 -4.82
N PRO A 34 11.95 10.94 -5.62
CA PRO A 34 11.52 12.28 -5.24
C PRO A 34 10.72 12.35 -3.94
N ALA A 35 10.10 11.25 -3.53
CA ALA A 35 9.35 11.16 -2.27
C ALA A 35 10.22 11.47 -1.03
N PHE A 36 11.53 11.23 -1.08
CA PHE A 36 12.44 11.57 0.02
C PHE A 36 12.62 13.09 0.18
N GLN A 37 12.52 13.85 -0.92
CA GLN A 37 12.64 15.31 -0.90
C GLN A 37 11.30 16.00 -0.66
N ASN A 38 10.19 15.32 -0.97
CA ASN A 38 8.84 15.84 -0.78
C ASN A 38 7.94 14.82 -0.06
N PRO A 39 8.11 14.63 1.28
CA PRO A 39 7.29 13.71 2.05
C PRO A 39 5.82 14.08 2.02
N THR A 40 4.95 13.12 1.70
CA THR A 40 3.50 13.34 1.59
C THR A 40 2.65 12.29 2.29
N LYS A 41 3.23 11.15 2.73
CA LYS A 41 2.47 10.07 3.35
C LYS A 41 2.14 10.39 4.80
N PRO A 42 0.86 10.64 5.16
CA PRO A 42 0.49 10.94 6.54
C PRO A 42 0.64 9.71 7.45
N VAL A 43 1.25 9.91 8.61
CA VAL A 43 1.44 8.88 9.65
C VAL A 43 1.17 9.44 11.05
N GLY A 44 0.88 8.55 11.99
CA GLY A 44 0.66 8.90 13.39
C GLY A 44 -0.72 9.51 13.67
N ALA A 45 -0.87 10.10 14.85
CA ALA A 45 -2.11 10.71 15.29
C ALA A 45 -2.37 12.08 14.63
N PHE A 46 -3.62 12.52 14.65
CA PHE A 46 -3.98 13.88 14.27
C PHE A 46 -3.58 14.86 15.37
N MET A 47 -3.18 16.03 14.95
CA MET A 47 -2.78 17.16 15.78
C MET A 47 -3.55 18.41 15.34
N THR A 48 -3.71 19.37 16.23
CA THR A 48 -4.05 20.75 15.87
C THR A 48 -2.89 21.40 15.12
N GLU A 49 -3.12 22.53 14.48
CA GLU A 49 -2.04 23.26 13.77
C GLU A 49 -0.92 23.69 14.71
N ASP A 50 -1.27 24.17 15.91
CA ASP A 50 -0.30 24.63 16.89
C ASP A 50 0.56 23.47 17.44
N GLU A 51 -0.07 22.35 17.79
CA GLU A 51 0.64 21.11 18.18
C GLU A 51 1.57 20.61 17.06
N ALA A 52 1.12 20.64 15.83
CA ALA A 52 1.91 20.21 14.68
C ALA A 52 3.13 21.12 14.45
N ARG A 53 2.97 22.43 14.59
CA ARG A 53 4.07 23.41 14.49
C ARG A 53 5.08 23.23 15.62
N GLU A 54 4.62 22.99 16.85
CA GLU A 54 5.49 22.70 17.99
C GLU A 54 6.23 21.37 17.78
N PHE A 55 5.53 20.31 17.38
CA PHE A 55 6.11 19.01 17.08
C PHE A 55 7.18 19.11 15.98
N ALA A 56 6.91 19.84 14.89
CA ALA A 56 7.86 20.03 13.81
C ALA A 56 9.13 20.76 14.29
N ARG A 57 8.97 21.80 15.14
CA ARG A 57 10.12 22.53 15.72
C ARG A 57 10.96 21.65 16.65
N ALA A 58 10.30 20.83 17.46
CA ALA A 58 10.97 19.97 18.45
C ALA A 58 11.69 18.78 17.81
N THR A 59 11.16 18.22 16.69
CA THR A 59 11.62 16.97 16.10
C THR A 59 12.30 17.10 14.74
N GLY A 60 12.18 18.25 14.08
CA GLY A 60 12.60 18.44 12.68
C GLY A 60 11.73 17.70 11.67
N CYS A 61 10.64 17.07 12.10
CA CYS A 61 9.76 16.31 11.18
C CYS A 61 8.89 17.25 10.34
N THR A 62 8.59 16.82 9.12
CA THR A 62 7.63 17.50 8.26
C THR A 62 6.21 17.15 8.71
N VAL A 63 5.35 18.17 8.78
CA VAL A 63 3.92 18.03 9.08
C VAL A 63 3.09 18.67 7.98
N ARG A 64 1.91 18.12 7.72
CA ARG A 64 0.95 18.65 6.74
C ARG A 64 -0.47 18.48 7.24
N GLU A 65 -1.34 19.33 6.75
CA GLU A 65 -2.78 19.20 6.91
C GLU A 65 -3.28 17.97 6.13
N ASP A 66 -4.16 17.17 6.73
CA ASP A 66 -4.68 15.91 6.16
C ASP A 66 -6.19 16.01 5.94
N ALA A 67 -6.57 16.53 4.78
CA ALA A 67 -7.93 16.52 4.23
C ALA A 67 -9.02 17.05 5.20
N GLY A 68 -8.80 18.16 5.87
CA GLY A 68 -9.74 18.82 6.77
C GLY A 68 -9.90 18.14 8.13
N ARG A 69 -9.14 17.08 8.40
CA ARG A 69 -9.23 16.31 9.66
C ARG A 69 -8.24 16.74 10.73
N GLY A 70 -7.32 17.62 10.40
CA GLY A 70 -6.23 18.08 11.24
C GLY A 70 -4.86 17.85 10.61
N TRP A 71 -3.82 18.08 11.38
CA TRP A 71 -2.43 17.98 10.93
C TRP A 71 -1.81 16.66 11.33
N ARG A 72 -0.94 16.14 10.48
CA ARG A 72 -0.19 14.90 10.74
C ARG A 72 1.26 15.04 10.31
N ARG A 73 2.12 14.26 10.97
CA ARG A 73 3.46 13.99 10.44
C ARG A 73 3.34 13.35 9.06
N VAL A 74 4.19 13.77 8.13
CA VAL A 74 4.34 13.12 6.83
C VAL A 74 5.73 12.53 6.67
N VAL A 75 5.80 11.41 5.98
CA VAL A 75 7.05 10.70 5.66
C VAL A 75 7.14 10.43 4.17
N ALA A 76 8.34 10.10 3.70
CA ALA A 76 8.53 9.64 2.33
C ALA A 76 7.71 8.37 2.05
N SER A 77 7.16 8.25 0.85
CA SER A 77 6.49 7.04 0.37
C SER A 77 6.99 6.71 -1.03
N PRO A 78 8.24 6.22 -1.14
CA PRO A 78 8.86 5.90 -2.41
C PRO A 78 8.18 4.73 -3.10
N VAL A 79 8.40 4.63 -4.41
CA VAL A 79 7.89 3.52 -5.22
C VAL A 79 8.72 2.26 -4.91
N PRO A 80 8.06 1.12 -4.58
CA PRO A 80 8.76 -0.13 -4.35
C PRO A 80 9.39 -0.65 -5.65
N GLN A 81 10.66 -1.08 -5.57
CA GLN A 81 11.37 -1.65 -6.71
C GLN A 81 11.40 -3.17 -6.67
N ARG A 82 11.61 -3.76 -5.49
CA ARG A 82 11.75 -5.19 -5.29
C ARG A 82 11.43 -5.57 -3.84
N ILE A 83 10.89 -6.76 -3.66
CA ILE A 83 10.71 -7.39 -2.33
C ILE A 83 11.83 -8.42 -2.18
N VAL A 84 12.62 -8.29 -1.13
CA VAL A 84 13.82 -9.12 -0.90
C VAL A 84 13.43 -10.59 -0.74
N GLU A 85 12.40 -10.87 0.04
CA GLU A 85 11.95 -12.22 0.36
C GLU A 85 10.94 -12.78 -0.66
N PHE A 86 10.91 -12.24 -1.89
CA PHE A 86 9.95 -12.62 -2.93
C PHE A 86 9.94 -14.13 -3.20
N ASP A 87 11.12 -14.72 -3.41
CA ASP A 87 11.24 -16.16 -3.72
C ASP A 87 10.80 -17.02 -2.53
N ALA A 88 11.16 -16.64 -1.30
CA ALA A 88 10.73 -17.36 -0.10
C ALA A 88 9.21 -17.32 0.08
N VAL A 89 8.58 -16.16 -0.17
CA VAL A 89 7.11 -16.03 -0.14
C VAL A 89 6.49 -16.93 -1.22
N LYS A 90 7.05 -16.95 -2.43
CA LYS A 90 6.59 -17.79 -3.53
C LYS A 90 6.67 -19.28 -3.18
N ASP A 91 7.81 -19.74 -2.68
CA ASP A 91 8.03 -21.14 -2.30
C ASP A 91 7.01 -21.60 -1.22
N LEU A 92 6.74 -20.76 -0.24
CA LEU A 92 5.71 -21.03 0.77
C LEU A 92 4.30 -21.12 0.15
N MET A 93 3.97 -20.25 -0.80
CA MET A 93 2.68 -20.31 -1.51
C MET A 93 2.58 -21.59 -2.37
N ASP A 94 3.64 -21.94 -3.09
CA ASP A 94 3.69 -23.15 -3.91
C ASP A 94 3.60 -24.42 -3.05
N ALA A 95 4.12 -24.37 -1.82
CA ALA A 95 3.94 -25.44 -0.80
C ALA A 95 2.54 -25.47 -0.17
N GLY A 96 1.63 -24.58 -0.58
CA GLY A 96 0.22 -24.55 -0.16
C GLY A 96 -0.09 -23.74 1.09
N TYR A 97 0.85 -22.98 1.62
CA TYR A 97 0.60 -22.06 2.74
C TYR A 97 -0.20 -20.83 2.30
N ILE A 98 -0.96 -20.28 3.24
CA ILE A 98 -1.48 -18.91 3.12
C ILE A 98 -0.42 -17.99 3.72
N VAL A 99 0.14 -17.11 2.91
CA VAL A 99 1.26 -16.26 3.32
C VAL A 99 0.79 -14.84 3.58
N VAL A 100 1.03 -14.35 4.78
CA VAL A 100 0.91 -12.93 5.14
C VAL A 100 2.29 -12.31 4.97
N SER A 101 2.45 -11.42 4.02
CA SER A 101 3.72 -10.76 3.70
C SER A 101 3.52 -9.27 3.47
N THR A 102 4.59 -8.51 3.40
CA THR A 102 4.63 -7.05 3.22
C THR A 102 3.88 -6.20 4.25
N GLY A 103 2.94 -6.75 5.01
CA GLY A 103 2.23 -6.01 6.06
C GLY A 103 1.70 -4.67 5.59
N GLY A 104 2.21 -3.56 6.12
CA GLY A 104 1.87 -2.20 5.73
C GLY A 104 2.60 -1.69 4.47
N GLY A 105 3.34 -2.55 3.74
CA GLY A 105 4.11 -2.22 2.54
C GLY A 105 5.51 -2.84 2.51
N GLY A 106 5.92 -3.51 3.59
CA GLY A 106 7.27 -4.02 3.80
C GLY A 106 8.18 -3.02 4.52
N VAL A 107 9.29 -3.51 5.06
CA VAL A 107 10.32 -2.67 5.67
C VAL A 107 11.13 -2.00 4.56
N PRO A 108 11.08 -0.66 4.41
CA PRO A 108 11.80 0.01 3.34
C PRO A 108 13.32 -0.04 3.59
N VAL A 109 14.07 -0.43 2.56
CA VAL A 109 15.52 -0.55 2.62
C VAL A 109 16.17 0.00 1.36
N PHE A 110 17.39 0.55 1.52
CA PHE A 110 18.32 0.73 0.42
C PHE A 110 19.19 -0.50 0.26
N GLU A 111 19.52 -0.84 -0.97
CA GLU A 111 20.50 -1.87 -1.29
C GLU A 111 21.81 -1.20 -1.65
N ALA A 112 22.84 -1.41 -0.85
CA ALA A 112 24.17 -0.85 -1.05
C ALA A 112 25.26 -1.80 -0.52
N ASN A 113 26.36 -1.95 -1.25
CA ASN A 113 27.55 -2.71 -0.81
C ASN A 113 27.22 -4.13 -0.30
N ASP A 114 26.37 -4.86 -1.01
CA ASP A 114 25.93 -6.22 -0.66
C ASP A 114 25.16 -6.31 0.69
N ALA A 115 24.60 -5.19 1.15
CA ALA A 115 23.81 -5.12 2.38
C ALA A 115 22.49 -4.37 2.16
N TYR A 116 21.57 -4.54 3.10
CA TYR A 116 20.33 -3.79 3.18
C TYR A 116 20.34 -2.85 4.37
N GLU A 117 20.10 -1.57 4.11
CA GLU A 117 20.03 -0.54 5.14
C GLU A 117 18.62 -0.01 5.27
N GLY A 118 18.06 -0.05 6.50
CA GLY A 118 16.73 0.48 6.77
C GLY A 118 16.65 1.99 6.53
N VAL A 119 15.58 2.45 5.90
CA VAL A 119 15.36 3.84 5.56
C VAL A 119 14.06 4.39 6.18
N ALA A 120 14.08 5.67 6.54
CA ALA A 120 12.91 6.34 7.12
C ALA A 120 11.85 6.67 6.05
N ALA A 121 11.01 5.69 5.72
CA ALA A 121 9.94 5.78 4.75
C ALA A 121 8.76 4.86 5.12
N VAL A 122 7.65 4.99 4.43
CA VAL A 122 6.51 4.05 4.52
C VAL A 122 6.07 3.71 3.11
N ILE A 123 6.22 2.46 2.73
CA ILE A 123 5.79 1.98 1.41
C ILE A 123 4.27 1.91 1.37
N ASP A 124 3.68 2.25 0.24
CA ASP A 124 2.25 2.04 0.03
C ASP A 124 1.97 0.53 -0.16
N LYS A 125 1.14 -0.02 0.73
CA LYS A 125 0.82 -1.45 0.75
C LYS A 125 0.12 -1.94 -0.51
N ASP A 126 -0.65 -1.06 -1.17
CA ASP A 126 -1.39 -1.42 -2.38
C ASP A 126 -0.40 -1.62 -3.55
N ARG A 127 0.66 -0.80 -3.62
CA ARG A 127 1.77 -0.97 -4.59
C ARG A 127 2.57 -2.24 -4.34
N SER A 128 2.89 -2.55 -3.07
CA SER A 128 3.58 -3.81 -2.73
C SER A 128 2.72 -5.03 -3.05
N ALA A 129 1.41 -4.97 -2.79
CA ALA A 129 0.48 -6.05 -3.14
C ALA A 129 0.39 -6.25 -4.66
N SER A 130 0.32 -5.17 -5.45
CA SER A 130 0.35 -5.22 -6.92
C SER A 130 1.64 -5.86 -7.42
N MET A 131 2.78 -5.49 -6.87
CA MET A 131 4.09 -6.06 -7.23
C MET A 131 4.14 -7.57 -6.97
N LEU A 132 3.69 -8.03 -5.81
CA LEU A 132 3.60 -9.45 -5.48
C LEU A 132 2.64 -10.18 -6.41
N ALA A 133 1.43 -9.65 -6.59
CA ALA A 133 0.41 -10.27 -7.44
C ALA A 133 0.90 -10.44 -8.89
N ALA A 134 1.53 -9.40 -9.46
CA ALA A 134 2.10 -9.48 -10.80
C ALA A 134 3.26 -10.47 -10.88
N GLY A 135 4.17 -10.46 -9.89
CA GLY A 135 5.33 -11.37 -9.86
C GLY A 135 4.94 -12.84 -9.69
N PHE A 136 3.91 -13.13 -8.89
CA PHE A 136 3.37 -14.48 -8.72
C PHE A 136 2.46 -14.92 -9.86
N LYS A 137 2.12 -14.02 -10.78
CA LYS A 137 1.11 -14.25 -11.82
C LYS A 137 -0.22 -14.69 -11.20
N ALA A 138 -0.63 -13.96 -10.16
CA ALA A 138 -1.86 -14.22 -9.44
C ALA A 138 -3.08 -14.10 -10.39
N ASP A 139 -4.07 -14.94 -10.23
CA ASP A 139 -5.30 -14.87 -11.02
C ASP A 139 -6.12 -13.61 -10.70
N MET A 140 -5.95 -13.04 -9.51
CA MET A 140 -6.72 -11.89 -9.05
C MET A 140 -5.94 -11.08 -8.00
N LEU A 141 -6.02 -9.75 -8.09
CA LEU A 141 -5.65 -8.81 -7.02
C LEU A 141 -6.91 -8.24 -6.38
N VAL A 142 -7.10 -8.49 -5.07
CA VAL A 142 -8.24 -7.97 -4.31
C VAL A 142 -7.75 -6.94 -3.30
N ILE A 143 -8.26 -5.71 -3.39
CA ILE A 143 -7.97 -4.63 -2.46
C ILE A 143 -9.22 -4.30 -1.64
N LEU A 144 -9.20 -4.64 -0.34
CA LEU A 144 -10.28 -4.33 0.57
C LEU A 144 -10.28 -2.85 0.94
N THR A 145 -11.45 -2.21 0.87
CA THR A 145 -11.62 -0.78 1.18
C THR A 145 -12.79 -0.56 2.14
N ALA A 146 -12.85 0.64 2.75
CA ALA A 146 -13.96 1.03 3.63
C ALA A 146 -15.24 1.40 2.87
N VAL A 147 -15.18 1.53 1.55
CA VAL A 147 -16.33 1.82 0.68
C VAL A 147 -16.67 0.60 -0.17
N GLU A 148 -17.93 0.42 -0.49
CA GLU A 148 -18.39 -0.73 -1.26
C GLU A 148 -17.86 -0.75 -2.69
N LYS A 149 -17.80 0.42 -3.33
CA LYS A 149 -17.40 0.58 -4.73
C LYS A 149 -16.52 1.82 -4.92
N VAL A 150 -15.70 1.80 -5.94
CA VAL A 150 -15.05 3.00 -6.45
C VAL A 150 -16.12 3.93 -7.02
N CYS A 151 -16.01 5.22 -6.74
CA CYS A 151 -16.96 6.21 -7.23
C CYS A 151 -16.24 7.34 -7.98
N VAL A 152 -16.89 7.87 -9.00
CA VAL A 152 -16.58 9.20 -9.55
C VAL A 152 -17.47 10.25 -8.89
N ASN A 153 -17.03 11.50 -8.86
CA ASN A 153 -17.70 12.61 -8.17
C ASN A 153 -18.02 12.31 -6.70
N PHE A 154 -17.11 11.62 -6.02
CA PHE A 154 -17.30 11.19 -4.63
C PHE A 154 -17.65 12.38 -3.71
N GLY A 155 -18.73 12.22 -2.92
CA GLY A 155 -19.25 13.25 -2.01
C GLY A 155 -20.02 14.38 -2.69
N LYS A 156 -20.28 14.31 -3.99
CA LYS A 156 -21.08 15.29 -4.75
C LYS A 156 -22.48 14.75 -5.04
N PRO A 157 -23.47 15.63 -5.38
CA PRO A 157 -24.84 15.20 -5.71
C PRO A 157 -24.96 14.24 -6.91
N ASP A 158 -23.96 14.28 -7.81
CA ASP A 158 -23.84 13.46 -9.00
C ASP A 158 -22.84 12.30 -8.82
N GLN A 159 -22.59 11.89 -7.58
CA GLN A 159 -21.75 10.73 -7.29
C GLN A 159 -22.29 9.48 -8.00
N LYS A 160 -21.39 8.76 -8.68
CA LYS A 160 -21.71 7.52 -9.37
C LYS A 160 -20.77 6.41 -8.90
N ALA A 161 -21.32 5.33 -8.38
CA ALA A 161 -20.59 4.10 -8.07
C ALA A 161 -20.32 3.31 -9.36
N LEU A 162 -19.11 2.75 -9.46
CA LEU A 162 -18.66 1.99 -10.63
C LEU A 162 -18.65 0.50 -10.27
N ASP A 163 -19.39 -0.30 -11.05
CA ASP A 163 -19.37 -1.76 -10.95
C ASP A 163 -18.19 -2.35 -11.70
N HIS A 164 -17.80 -1.68 -12.77
CA HIS A 164 -16.69 -2.04 -13.64
C HIS A 164 -16.00 -0.77 -14.14
N MET A 165 -14.71 -0.87 -14.36
CA MET A 165 -13.88 0.21 -14.89
C MET A 165 -12.74 -0.40 -15.70
N THR A 166 -12.64 -0.03 -16.97
CA THR A 166 -11.54 -0.42 -17.84
C THR A 166 -10.26 0.36 -17.51
N PRO A 167 -9.07 -0.12 -17.89
CA PRO A 167 -7.83 0.66 -17.75
C PRO A 167 -7.91 2.06 -18.41
N ALA A 168 -8.54 2.16 -19.57
CA ALA A 168 -8.70 3.44 -20.28
C ALA A 168 -9.56 4.44 -19.48
N GLU A 169 -10.71 3.99 -18.98
CA GLU A 169 -11.57 4.81 -18.10
C GLU A 169 -10.86 5.19 -16.80
N ALA A 170 -10.07 4.27 -16.23
CA ALA A 170 -9.32 4.57 -15.01
C ALA A 170 -8.28 5.68 -15.23
N HIS A 171 -7.55 5.65 -16.35
CA HIS A 171 -6.62 6.73 -16.72
C HIS A 171 -7.35 8.06 -16.92
N GLU A 172 -8.47 8.07 -17.63
CA GLU A 172 -9.27 9.28 -17.82
C GLU A 172 -9.74 9.86 -16.48
N TYR A 173 -10.26 9.03 -15.57
CA TYR A 173 -10.72 9.48 -14.25
C TYR A 173 -9.56 9.96 -13.35
N ILE A 174 -8.36 9.39 -13.50
CA ILE A 174 -7.16 9.89 -12.81
C ILE A 174 -6.80 11.29 -13.31
N GLU A 175 -6.78 11.51 -14.63
CA GLU A 175 -6.51 12.82 -15.25
C GLU A 175 -7.55 13.88 -14.83
N GLN A 176 -8.80 13.47 -14.67
CA GLN A 176 -9.89 14.33 -14.17
C GLN A 176 -9.82 14.57 -12.65
N GLY A 177 -8.87 13.96 -11.93
CA GLY A 177 -8.73 14.10 -10.49
C GLY A 177 -9.89 13.49 -9.68
N GLN A 178 -10.53 12.45 -10.19
CA GLN A 178 -11.69 11.82 -9.55
C GLN A 178 -11.34 11.06 -8.26
N PHE A 179 -10.09 10.67 -8.08
CA PHE A 179 -9.68 9.83 -6.95
C PHE A 179 -8.81 10.60 -5.95
N ALA A 180 -9.14 10.48 -4.67
CA ALA A 180 -8.40 11.15 -3.60
C ALA A 180 -6.94 10.63 -3.51
N PRO A 181 -5.92 11.52 -3.62
CA PRO A 181 -4.49 11.13 -3.70
C PRO A 181 -3.98 10.30 -2.51
N GLY A 182 -4.51 10.51 -1.31
CA GLY A 182 -4.09 9.81 -0.10
C GLY A 182 -4.82 8.49 0.18
N SER A 183 -5.81 8.10 -0.63
CA SER A 183 -6.66 6.95 -0.32
C SER A 183 -7.05 6.12 -1.55
N MET A 184 -7.93 6.61 -2.42
CA MET A 184 -8.45 5.83 -3.55
C MET A 184 -7.46 5.79 -4.73
N LEU A 185 -6.78 6.88 -5.03
CA LEU A 185 -5.83 6.95 -6.16
C LEU A 185 -4.76 5.86 -6.10
N PRO A 186 -4.02 5.64 -4.99
CA PRO A 186 -3.02 4.57 -4.92
C PRO A 186 -3.58 3.16 -5.18
N LYS A 187 -4.85 2.91 -4.84
CA LYS A 187 -5.51 1.62 -5.07
C LYS A 187 -5.80 1.40 -6.55
N VAL A 188 -6.32 2.43 -7.21
CA VAL A 188 -6.60 2.40 -8.66
C VAL A 188 -5.29 2.25 -9.44
N GLU A 189 -4.25 3.02 -9.10
CA GLU A 189 -2.91 2.90 -9.69
C GLU A 189 -2.34 1.48 -9.51
N ALA A 190 -2.43 0.90 -8.30
CA ALA A 190 -1.96 -0.44 -8.03
C ALA A 190 -2.70 -1.51 -8.87
N CYS A 191 -4.00 -1.36 -9.08
CA CYS A 191 -4.77 -2.23 -9.98
C CYS A 191 -4.34 -2.06 -11.44
N LEU A 192 -4.12 -0.83 -11.90
CA LEU A 192 -3.62 -0.54 -13.25
C LEU A 192 -2.24 -1.16 -13.49
N ASP A 193 -1.31 -1.00 -12.54
CA ASP A 193 0.02 -1.61 -12.59
C ASP A 193 -0.04 -3.13 -12.68
N TYR A 194 -0.96 -3.75 -11.94
CA TYR A 194 -1.17 -5.19 -11.97
C TYR A 194 -1.70 -5.64 -13.35
N VAL A 195 -2.76 -5.02 -13.84
CA VAL A 195 -3.41 -5.38 -15.12
C VAL A 195 -2.47 -5.13 -16.31
N ALA A 196 -1.67 -4.06 -16.27
CA ALA A 196 -0.70 -3.76 -17.33
C ALA A 196 0.42 -4.80 -17.42
N LYS A 197 0.88 -5.31 -16.28
CA LYS A 197 1.93 -6.35 -16.21
C LYS A 197 1.39 -7.76 -16.46
N TYR A 198 0.09 -7.96 -16.22
CA TYR A 198 -0.56 -9.25 -16.32
C TYR A 198 -1.95 -9.11 -16.96
N PRO A 199 -2.01 -8.78 -18.29
CA PRO A 199 -3.29 -8.70 -19.01
C PRO A 199 -3.92 -10.10 -19.06
N GLN A 200 -5.16 -10.19 -18.59
CA GLN A 200 -5.99 -11.39 -18.67
C GLN A 200 -6.84 -11.36 -19.94
#